data_44f8963aa5871fcb2354508655c505e2
#
_entry.id   44f8963aa5871fcb2354508655c505e2
#
_cell.length_a   1.000
_cell.length_b   1.000
_cell.length_c   1.000
_cell.angle_alpha   90.00
_cell.angle_beta   90.00
_cell.angle_gamma   90.00
#
_symmetry.space_group_name_H-M   'P 1'
#
loop_
_entity.id
_entity.type
_entity.pdbx_description
1 polymer ?
#
loop_
_entity_poly.entity_id
_entity_poly.type
_entity_poly.pdbx_seq_one_letter_code
_entity_poly.pdbx_strand_id
1 'polypeptide(L)'
;MAMENPFEGKEIWFGVGSQDLYGEEALRQVAQQTGEMVDFLNATGKIPAKIVLKPTLKSSDGVKAFMTEASANPNVIGVITWCHTFSPAKMWIRGLEVLTKPLLQLATQHHKEIPWETIDMDFMNLNQAAHGDREFGYILTRLGINRKIVVGHYTDPAVAEEIGTWARACAGWDASNNMKVMRWGDNMRNVAVTEGDKTEAERVFGASINTWAVNELVAAYEAVKDDQVKSIIEDYKVKYDVDPALLDAKYDSLFIAAKEEAAMVNMMRANGCTAGVDNFEDLGALPQLPGVGPQRFPSEYGFGFSAEGDWKTAVLVRIGAVMGYGLEGGASLMEDYSYNFTPGNEMIMGSHMLEVSPSVGTIAKPKLEIHPLGIGGKADPVRLVFTVAPKKDAVVVSMSDVRERFRLTMNLVDVVEPLGELKQLPCARGLWKPQPDLKTSAECWLRSGASHHTCMTTSVGREAWEDFARIAGVELATIDANTKTAEFERDLEISEMYHRLNNRH
;
A
#
# COMPACT_ATOMS: atom_id res chain seq x y z
N MET A 1 0.98 14.69 15.56
CA MET A 1 -0.38 14.65 14.93
C MET A 1 -0.46 13.31 14.22
N ALA A 2 -1.53 12.58 14.42
CA ALA A 2 -1.77 11.30 13.75
C ALA A 2 -1.74 11.46 12.20
N MET A 3 -1.66 10.35 11.49
CA MET A 3 -1.79 10.33 10.03
C MET A 3 -3.08 11.04 9.60
N GLU A 4 -2.97 11.99 8.70
CA GLU A 4 -4.14 12.63 8.09
C GLU A 4 -4.90 11.61 7.24
N ASN A 5 -6.21 11.76 7.18
CA ASN A 5 -7.06 10.86 6.40
C ASN A 5 -6.70 10.97 4.89
N PRO A 6 -6.13 9.94 4.27
CA PRO A 6 -5.69 10.01 2.87
C PRO A 6 -6.85 10.05 1.88
N PHE A 7 -8.08 9.84 2.34
CA PHE A 7 -9.30 9.91 1.52
C PHE A 7 -10.04 11.24 1.68
N GLU A 8 -9.62 12.10 2.60
CA GLU A 8 -10.28 13.39 2.82
C GLU A 8 -10.12 14.29 1.60
N GLY A 9 -11.27 14.75 1.07
CA GLY A 9 -11.31 15.55 -0.16
C GLY A 9 -10.96 14.79 -1.45
N LYS A 10 -10.72 13.47 -1.39
CA LYS A 10 -10.45 12.65 -2.57
C LYS A 10 -11.74 12.15 -3.22
N GLU A 11 -11.72 12.09 -4.54
CA GLU A 11 -12.86 11.73 -5.37
C GLU A 11 -12.50 10.60 -6.34
N ILE A 12 -13.51 9.79 -6.64
CA ILE A 12 -13.53 8.85 -7.76
C ILE A 12 -14.57 9.37 -8.73
N TRP A 13 -14.16 9.74 -9.94
CA TRP A 13 -15.11 10.24 -10.92
C TRP A 13 -15.81 9.10 -11.65
N PHE A 14 -17.12 9.23 -11.79
CA PHE A 14 -17.97 8.25 -12.48
C PHE A 14 -18.41 8.80 -13.84
N GLY A 15 -17.99 8.13 -14.91
CA GLY A 15 -18.35 8.45 -16.29
C GLY A 15 -19.28 7.40 -16.89
N VAL A 16 -20.54 7.74 -17.16
CA VAL A 16 -21.46 6.90 -17.90
C VAL A 16 -21.47 7.27 -19.38
N GLY A 17 -21.34 6.26 -20.24
CA GLY A 17 -21.40 6.43 -21.68
C GLY A 17 -22.79 6.22 -22.24
N SER A 18 -23.16 7.02 -23.25
CA SER A 18 -24.37 6.90 -24.07
C SER A 18 -24.16 7.55 -25.43
N GLN A 19 -25.22 7.80 -26.21
CA GLN A 19 -25.19 8.52 -27.48
C GLN A 19 -26.48 9.26 -27.74
N ASP A 20 -26.39 10.36 -28.49
CA ASP A 20 -27.56 11.20 -28.82
C ASP A 20 -28.61 10.47 -29.69
N LEU A 21 -28.23 9.38 -30.34
CA LEU A 21 -29.15 8.55 -31.15
C LEU A 21 -30.37 8.07 -30.40
N TYR A 22 -30.27 7.87 -29.06
CA TYR A 22 -31.38 7.37 -28.24
C TYR A 22 -32.42 8.43 -27.87
N GLY A 23 -32.15 9.71 -28.14
CA GLY A 23 -33.05 10.82 -27.83
C GLY A 23 -32.97 11.30 -26.37
N GLU A 24 -33.63 12.44 -26.12
CA GLU A 24 -33.52 13.16 -24.82
C GLU A 24 -34.09 12.36 -23.64
N GLU A 25 -35.21 11.63 -23.86
CA GLU A 25 -35.83 10.88 -22.78
C GLU A 25 -34.93 9.71 -22.29
N ALA A 26 -34.35 8.93 -23.21
CA ALA A 26 -33.42 7.88 -22.84
C ALA A 26 -32.19 8.41 -22.13
N LEU A 27 -31.64 9.55 -22.58
CA LEU A 27 -30.51 10.21 -21.94
C LEU A 27 -30.84 10.72 -20.53
N ARG A 28 -32.08 11.24 -20.34
CA ARG A 28 -32.56 11.64 -19.02
C ARG A 28 -32.65 10.43 -18.07
N GLN A 29 -33.16 9.31 -18.55
CA GLN A 29 -33.22 8.06 -17.77
C GLN A 29 -31.82 7.53 -17.45
N VAL A 30 -30.90 7.56 -18.39
CA VAL A 30 -29.49 7.18 -18.14
C VAL A 30 -28.91 8.02 -17.00
N ALA A 31 -29.08 9.34 -17.04
CA ALA A 31 -28.55 10.22 -15.99
C ALA A 31 -29.21 9.95 -14.63
N GLN A 32 -30.53 9.76 -14.58
CA GLN A 32 -31.26 9.44 -13.36
C GLN A 32 -30.81 8.11 -12.75
N GLN A 33 -30.82 7.03 -13.53
CA GLN A 33 -30.46 5.70 -13.06
C GLN A 33 -29.00 5.59 -12.63
N THR A 34 -28.11 6.33 -13.31
CA THR A 34 -26.72 6.42 -12.87
C THR A 34 -26.59 7.19 -11.55
N GLY A 35 -27.38 8.25 -11.36
CA GLY A 35 -27.46 8.97 -10.08
C GLY A 35 -27.87 8.05 -8.93
N GLU A 36 -28.94 7.29 -9.11
CA GLU A 36 -29.43 6.32 -8.14
C GLU A 36 -28.36 5.27 -7.77
N MET A 37 -27.62 4.78 -8.75
CA MET A 37 -26.52 3.83 -8.53
C MET A 37 -25.36 4.45 -7.78
N VAL A 38 -24.92 5.66 -8.15
CA VAL A 38 -23.83 6.36 -7.46
C VAL A 38 -24.21 6.71 -6.01
N ASP A 39 -25.45 7.16 -5.79
CA ASP A 39 -25.94 7.43 -4.44
C ASP A 39 -25.99 6.18 -3.59
N PHE A 40 -26.44 5.04 -4.16
CA PHE A 40 -26.41 3.75 -3.48
C PHE A 40 -24.99 3.35 -3.09
N LEU A 41 -24.04 3.37 -4.03
CA LEU A 41 -22.65 2.98 -3.77
C LEU A 41 -22.00 3.87 -2.69
N ASN A 42 -22.24 5.18 -2.73
CA ASN A 42 -21.77 6.11 -1.70
C ASN A 42 -22.38 5.81 -0.32
N ALA A 43 -23.64 5.40 -0.27
CA ALA A 43 -24.35 5.10 0.96
C ALA A 43 -23.90 3.79 1.63
N THR A 44 -23.22 2.90 0.93
CA THR A 44 -22.75 1.61 1.49
C THR A 44 -21.73 1.76 2.60
N GLY A 45 -20.97 2.88 2.65
CA GLY A 45 -19.87 3.08 3.56
C GLY A 45 -18.66 2.16 3.31
N LYS A 46 -18.66 1.36 2.24
CA LYS A 46 -17.57 0.43 1.89
C LYS A 46 -16.47 1.11 1.06
N ILE A 47 -16.81 2.19 0.36
CA ILE A 47 -15.89 2.90 -0.53
C ILE A 47 -15.38 4.13 0.22
N PRO A 48 -14.06 4.20 0.51
CA PRO A 48 -13.52 5.22 1.40
C PRO A 48 -13.40 6.63 0.77
N ALA A 49 -13.44 6.72 -0.57
CA ALA A 49 -13.43 7.96 -1.32
C ALA A 49 -14.80 8.23 -1.93
N LYS A 50 -15.19 9.51 -2.06
CA LYS A 50 -16.50 9.87 -2.63
C LYS A 50 -16.54 9.59 -4.13
N ILE A 51 -17.56 8.85 -4.58
CA ILE A 51 -17.87 8.73 -6.01
C ILE A 51 -18.66 9.98 -6.45
N VAL A 52 -18.16 10.65 -7.49
CA VAL A 52 -18.76 11.86 -8.06
C VAL A 52 -19.23 11.59 -9.48
N LEU A 53 -20.55 11.61 -9.68
CA LEU A 53 -21.15 11.47 -11.01
C LEU A 53 -20.81 12.68 -11.87
N LYS A 54 -20.36 12.42 -13.10
CA LYS A 54 -20.12 13.45 -14.12
C LYS A 54 -21.21 13.39 -15.20
N PRO A 55 -21.39 14.44 -16.00
CA PRO A 55 -22.38 14.42 -17.08
C PRO A 55 -22.20 13.25 -18.04
N THR A 56 -23.30 12.74 -18.57
CA THR A 56 -23.31 11.62 -19.53
C THR A 56 -22.40 11.91 -20.74
N LEU A 57 -21.50 10.98 -21.03
CA LEU A 57 -20.51 11.10 -22.10
C LEU A 57 -21.10 10.58 -23.41
N LYS A 58 -21.22 11.45 -24.42
CA LYS A 58 -21.93 11.17 -25.68
C LYS A 58 -21.12 11.42 -26.94
N SER A 59 -19.89 11.94 -26.79
CA SER A 59 -19.02 12.29 -27.92
C SER A 59 -17.56 12.10 -27.57
N SER A 60 -16.71 11.95 -28.60
CA SER A 60 -15.27 11.85 -28.45
C SER A 60 -14.64 13.07 -27.75
N ASP A 61 -15.14 14.26 -28.03
CA ASP A 61 -14.63 15.48 -27.39
C ASP A 61 -15.06 15.57 -25.93
N GLY A 62 -16.30 15.16 -25.60
CA GLY A 62 -16.78 15.08 -24.22
C GLY A 62 -15.99 14.08 -23.39
N VAL A 63 -15.72 12.88 -23.93
CA VAL A 63 -14.88 11.87 -23.27
C VAL A 63 -13.46 12.40 -23.07
N LYS A 64 -12.86 13.02 -24.09
CA LYS A 64 -11.52 13.59 -23.96
C LYS A 64 -11.45 14.68 -22.91
N ALA A 65 -12.41 15.59 -22.89
CA ALA A 65 -12.47 16.65 -21.89
C ALA A 65 -12.56 16.09 -20.47
N PHE A 66 -13.47 15.12 -20.25
CA PHE A 66 -13.64 14.43 -18.98
C PHE A 66 -12.35 13.77 -18.50
N MET A 67 -11.68 12.97 -19.34
CA MET A 67 -10.46 12.25 -18.98
C MET A 67 -9.27 13.22 -18.74
N THR A 68 -9.20 14.31 -19.51
CA THR A 68 -8.17 15.35 -19.32
C THR A 68 -8.37 16.07 -17.98
N GLU A 69 -9.62 16.45 -17.66
CA GLU A 69 -9.95 17.10 -16.39
C GLU A 69 -9.69 16.18 -15.20
N ALA A 70 -10.09 14.91 -15.30
CA ALA A 70 -9.80 13.91 -14.27
C ALA A 70 -8.28 13.75 -14.02
N SER A 71 -7.50 13.70 -15.11
CA SER A 71 -6.04 13.56 -15.01
C SER A 71 -5.37 14.77 -14.34
N ALA A 72 -5.86 15.98 -14.63
CA ALA A 72 -5.30 17.21 -14.10
C ALA A 72 -5.75 17.53 -12.66
N ASN A 73 -6.84 16.92 -12.18
CA ASN A 73 -7.38 17.23 -10.85
C ASN A 73 -6.66 16.42 -9.76
N PRO A 74 -5.95 17.06 -8.81
CA PRO A 74 -5.22 16.37 -7.74
C PRO A 74 -6.13 15.66 -6.73
N ASN A 75 -7.41 16.01 -6.68
CA ASN A 75 -8.37 15.35 -5.79
C ASN A 75 -8.93 14.06 -6.39
N VAL A 76 -8.83 13.87 -7.70
CA VAL A 76 -9.28 12.65 -8.38
C VAL A 76 -8.21 11.57 -8.25
N ILE A 77 -8.56 10.45 -7.60
CA ILE A 77 -7.65 9.32 -7.41
C ILE A 77 -7.98 8.14 -8.34
N GLY A 78 -9.13 8.15 -9.01
CA GLY A 78 -9.52 7.11 -9.95
C GLY A 78 -10.75 7.48 -10.76
N VAL A 79 -10.99 6.73 -11.84
CA VAL A 79 -12.14 6.89 -12.72
C VAL A 79 -12.87 5.55 -12.84
N ILE A 80 -14.19 5.56 -12.61
CA ILE A 80 -15.08 4.44 -12.91
C ILE A 80 -15.81 4.75 -14.20
N THR A 81 -15.89 3.77 -15.11
CA THR A 81 -16.66 3.85 -16.35
C THR A 81 -17.75 2.80 -16.38
N TRP A 82 -18.90 3.17 -16.90
CA TRP A 82 -20.05 2.29 -17.12
C TRP A 82 -20.73 2.56 -18.46
N CYS A 83 -21.09 1.49 -19.15
CA CYS A 83 -21.83 1.54 -20.40
C CYS A 83 -23.29 1.09 -20.14
N HIS A 84 -24.16 2.03 -19.73
CA HIS A 84 -25.56 1.72 -19.42
C HIS A 84 -26.37 1.40 -20.68
N THR A 85 -26.36 2.33 -21.65
CA THR A 85 -26.77 2.07 -23.03
C THR A 85 -25.55 1.69 -23.87
N PHE A 86 -25.75 1.33 -25.13
CA PHE A 86 -24.62 1.21 -26.03
C PHE A 86 -23.93 2.58 -26.21
N SER A 87 -22.70 2.63 -25.77
CA SER A 87 -21.81 3.77 -25.95
C SER A 87 -20.71 3.36 -26.93
N PRO A 88 -20.70 3.90 -28.18
CA PRO A 88 -19.73 3.48 -29.19
C PRO A 88 -18.29 3.62 -28.69
N ALA A 89 -17.57 2.52 -28.54
CA ALA A 89 -16.28 2.53 -27.87
C ALA A 89 -15.20 3.32 -28.62
N LYS A 90 -15.35 3.53 -29.92
CA LYS A 90 -14.46 4.37 -30.71
C LYS A 90 -14.39 5.80 -30.20
N MET A 91 -15.45 6.34 -29.61
CA MET A 91 -15.46 7.69 -29.04
C MET A 91 -14.59 7.84 -27.79
N TRP A 92 -14.25 6.73 -27.13
CA TRP A 92 -13.47 6.73 -25.91
C TRP A 92 -11.96 6.79 -26.15
N ILE A 93 -11.47 6.42 -27.33
CA ILE A 93 -10.04 6.25 -27.65
C ILE A 93 -9.24 7.48 -27.23
N ARG A 94 -9.60 8.68 -27.72
CA ARG A 94 -8.84 9.91 -27.46
C ARG A 94 -8.82 10.34 -25.99
N GLY A 95 -9.85 9.98 -25.25
CA GLY A 95 -9.90 10.22 -23.80
C GLY A 95 -9.05 9.22 -23.04
N LEU A 96 -9.14 7.93 -23.40
CA LEU A 96 -8.35 6.87 -22.76
C LEU A 96 -6.85 7.06 -22.94
N GLU A 97 -6.40 7.59 -24.08
CA GLU A 97 -4.97 7.89 -24.36
C GLU A 97 -4.39 9.02 -23.49
N VAL A 98 -5.23 9.93 -22.96
CA VAL A 98 -4.79 11.03 -22.10
C VAL A 98 -5.07 10.78 -20.61
N LEU A 99 -5.71 9.68 -20.26
CA LEU A 99 -6.02 9.35 -18.88
C LEU A 99 -4.75 8.87 -18.16
N THR A 100 -4.39 9.56 -17.06
CA THR A 100 -3.26 9.19 -16.19
C THR A 100 -3.71 8.66 -14.82
N LYS A 101 -5.03 8.57 -14.58
CA LYS A 101 -5.59 8.05 -13.34
C LYS A 101 -5.95 6.57 -13.47
N PRO A 102 -5.94 5.82 -12.38
CA PRO A 102 -6.45 4.45 -12.35
C PRO A 102 -7.86 4.34 -12.93
N LEU A 103 -8.09 3.30 -13.72
CA LEU A 103 -9.36 3.06 -14.38
C LEU A 103 -10.03 1.78 -13.86
N LEU A 104 -11.34 1.88 -13.58
CA LEU A 104 -12.21 0.74 -13.30
C LEU A 104 -13.34 0.68 -14.34
N GLN A 105 -13.48 -0.47 -15.01
CA GLN A 105 -14.62 -0.81 -15.82
C GLN A 105 -15.66 -1.53 -14.94
N LEU A 106 -16.81 -0.89 -14.69
CA LEU A 106 -17.90 -1.48 -13.93
C LEU A 106 -18.87 -2.16 -14.90
N ALA A 107 -18.91 -3.48 -14.90
CA ALA A 107 -19.82 -4.29 -15.68
C ALA A 107 -21.06 -4.63 -14.85
N THR A 108 -22.03 -3.74 -14.86
CA THR A 108 -23.29 -3.81 -14.10
C THR A 108 -24.46 -3.38 -14.95
N GLN A 109 -25.67 -3.50 -14.40
CA GLN A 109 -26.90 -3.03 -15.00
C GLN A 109 -27.81 -2.40 -13.94
N HIS A 110 -28.66 -1.45 -14.34
CA HIS A 110 -29.57 -0.81 -13.39
C HIS A 110 -30.65 -1.78 -12.89
N HIS A 111 -31.25 -2.56 -13.80
CA HIS A 111 -32.21 -3.59 -13.43
C HIS A 111 -31.48 -4.89 -13.05
N LYS A 112 -31.86 -5.46 -11.92
CA LYS A 112 -31.28 -6.72 -11.44
C LYS A 112 -31.76 -7.91 -12.26
N GLU A 113 -33.01 -7.86 -12.71
CA GLU A 113 -33.70 -8.95 -13.39
C GLU A 113 -34.25 -8.50 -14.75
N ILE A 114 -34.23 -9.38 -15.74
CA ILE A 114 -34.88 -9.15 -17.02
C ILE A 114 -36.38 -9.27 -16.79
N PRO A 115 -37.21 -8.28 -17.20
CA PRO A 115 -38.68 -8.36 -17.03
C PRO A 115 -39.29 -9.29 -18.08
N TRP A 116 -39.18 -10.59 -17.88
CA TRP A 116 -39.44 -11.65 -18.83
C TRP A 116 -40.78 -11.55 -19.58
N GLU A 117 -41.81 -11.07 -18.91
CA GLU A 117 -43.17 -11.00 -19.48
C GLU A 117 -43.45 -9.67 -20.20
N THR A 118 -42.66 -8.62 -19.91
CA THR A 118 -42.93 -7.26 -20.40
C THR A 118 -41.78 -6.62 -21.15
N ILE A 119 -40.70 -7.36 -21.33
CA ILE A 119 -39.50 -6.84 -22.04
C ILE A 119 -39.87 -6.45 -23.48
N ASP A 120 -39.46 -5.26 -23.88
CA ASP A 120 -39.62 -4.70 -25.21
C ASP A 120 -38.31 -4.09 -25.74
N MET A 121 -38.38 -3.49 -26.92
CA MET A 121 -37.19 -2.91 -27.56
C MET A 121 -36.73 -1.64 -26.85
N ASP A 122 -37.63 -0.90 -26.19
CA ASP A 122 -37.24 0.31 -25.43
C ASP A 122 -36.45 -0.07 -24.18
N PHE A 123 -36.88 -1.12 -23.48
CA PHE A 123 -36.09 -1.73 -22.39
C PHE A 123 -34.72 -2.20 -22.88
N MET A 124 -34.68 -2.92 -24.00
CA MET A 124 -33.45 -3.43 -24.59
C MET A 124 -32.47 -2.31 -24.95
N ASN A 125 -32.98 -1.23 -25.55
CA ASN A 125 -32.14 -0.08 -25.94
C ASN A 125 -31.60 0.69 -24.73
N LEU A 126 -32.38 0.80 -23.65
CA LEU A 126 -31.94 1.45 -22.42
C LEU A 126 -30.91 0.62 -21.66
N ASN A 127 -31.09 -0.71 -21.67
CA ASN A 127 -30.31 -1.64 -20.84
C ASN A 127 -29.36 -2.51 -21.67
N GLN A 128 -28.35 -1.89 -22.26
CA GLN A 128 -27.36 -2.54 -23.14
C GLN A 128 -25.96 -2.68 -22.50
N ALA A 129 -25.86 -2.79 -21.18
CA ALA A 129 -24.58 -2.86 -20.49
C ALA A 129 -23.71 -4.02 -21.02
N ALA A 130 -24.26 -5.22 -21.13
CA ALA A 130 -23.50 -6.38 -21.63
C ALA A 130 -22.95 -6.17 -23.06
N HIS A 131 -23.66 -5.47 -23.92
CA HIS A 131 -23.19 -5.11 -25.26
C HIS A 131 -22.08 -4.04 -25.20
N GLY A 132 -22.37 -2.94 -24.49
CA GLY A 132 -21.42 -1.83 -24.34
C GLY A 132 -20.11 -2.23 -23.68
N ASP A 133 -20.18 -3.04 -22.62
CA ASP A 133 -19.02 -3.53 -21.89
C ASP A 133 -18.06 -4.35 -22.77
N ARG A 134 -18.59 -5.16 -23.68
CA ARG A 134 -17.75 -5.97 -24.58
C ARG A 134 -17.03 -5.11 -25.61
N GLU A 135 -17.68 -4.13 -26.18
CA GLU A 135 -17.03 -3.22 -27.12
C GLU A 135 -16.02 -2.31 -26.41
N PHE A 136 -16.36 -1.81 -25.23
CA PHE A 136 -15.46 -1.01 -24.40
C PHE A 136 -14.25 -1.82 -23.96
N GLY A 137 -14.46 -3.05 -23.51
CA GLY A 137 -13.37 -3.98 -23.16
C GLY A 137 -12.46 -4.31 -24.33
N TYR A 138 -13.03 -4.43 -25.57
CA TYR A 138 -12.24 -4.60 -26.77
C TYR A 138 -11.30 -3.43 -27.03
N ILE A 139 -11.80 -2.20 -26.92
CA ILE A 139 -10.95 -0.99 -27.12
C ILE A 139 -9.87 -0.89 -26.05
N LEU A 140 -10.18 -1.08 -24.78
CA LEU A 140 -9.20 -1.06 -23.71
C LEU A 140 -8.08 -2.08 -23.91
N THR A 141 -8.43 -3.30 -24.31
CA THR A 141 -7.47 -4.35 -24.62
C THR A 141 -6.61 -4.01 -25.85
N ARG A 142 -7.23 -3.45 -26.90
CA ARG A 142 -6.53 -3.02 -28.11
C ARG A 142 -5.52 -1.90 -27.85
N LEU A 143 -5.82 -0.99 -26.92
CA LEU A 143 -4.96 0.12 -26.53
C LEU A 143 -3.93 -0.27 -25.46
N GLY A 144 -3.99 -1.48 -24.92
CA GLY A 144 -3.08 -1.93 -23.86
C GLY A 144 -3.32 -1.22 -22.52
N ILE A 145 -4.53 -0.72 -22.26
CA ILE A 145 -4.84 0.04 -21.04
C ILE A 145 -5.15 -0.91 -19.87
N ASN A 146 -4.36 -0.79 -18.82
CA ASN A 146 -4.61 -1.47 -17.55
C ASN A 146 -5.87 -0.94 -16.88
N ARG A 147 -6.66 -1.85 -16.32
CA ARG A 147 -7.89 -1.53 -15.60
C ARG A 147 -8.27 -2.60 -14.60
N LYS A 148 -8.99 -2.20 -13.57
CA LYS A 148 -9.81 -3.11 -12.76
C LYS A 148 -11.11 -3.40 -13.52
N ILE A 149 -11.59 -4.62 -13.47
CA ILE A 149 -12.93 -4.98 -13.93
C ILE A 149 -13.70 -5.52 -12.73
N VAL A 150 -14.86 -4.93 -12.45
CA VAL A 150 -15.78 -5.40 -11.43
C VAL A 150 -17.09 -5.81 -12.12
N VAL A 151 -17.53 -7.03 -11.88
CA VAL A 151 -18.72 -7.61 -12.53
C VAL A 151 -19.75 -7.98 -11.47
N GLY A 152 -20.95 -7.46 -11.59
CA GLY A 152 -22.05 -7.78 -10.68
C GLY A 152 -23.08 -6.67 -10.60
N HIS A 153 -24.23 -6.96 -9.98
CA HIS A 153 -25.23 -5.93 -9.78
C HIS A 153 -24.77 -4.96 -8.69
N TYR A 154 -24.90 -3.64 -8.93
CA TYR A 154 -24.36 -2.60 -8.03
C TYR A 154 -24.93 -2.67 -6.59
N THR A 155 -26.08 -3.33 -6.38
CA THR A 155 -26.63 -3.56 -5.04
C THR A 155 -26.03 -4.78 -4.33
N ASP A 156 -25.18 -5.56 -5.00
CA ASP A 156 -24.46 -6.66 -4.37
C ASP A 156 -23.37 -6.08 -3.46
N PRO A 157 -23.34 -6.43 -2.17
CA PRO A 157 -22.29 -5.97 -1.25
C PRO A 157 -20.88 -6.26 -1.73
N ALA A 158 -20.64 -7.38 -2.43
CA ALA A 158 -19.34 -7.76 -2.96
C ALA A 158 -18.83 -6.73 -3.99
N VAL A 159 -19.72 -6.18 -4.84
CA VAL A 159 -19.36 -5.15 -5.81
C VAL A 159 -18.85 -3.88 -5.12
N ALA A 160 -19.53 -3.43 -4.06
CA ALA A 160 -19.08 -2.27 -3.30
C ALA A 160 -17.75 -2.54 -2.56
N GLU A 161 -17.54 -3.76 -2.07
CA GLU A 161 -16.28 -4.18 -1.42
C GLU A 161 -15.12 -4.22 -2.40
N GLU A 162 -15.30 -4.78 -3.61
CA GLU A 162 -14.29 -4.78 -4.67
C GLU A 162 -13.93 -3.35 -5.11
N ILE A 163 -14.93 -2.47 -5.31
CA ILE A 163 -14.70 -1.05 -5.62
C ILE A 163 -13.95 -0.37 -4.47
N GLY A 164 -14.32 -0.65 -3.22
CA GLY A 164 -13.66 -0.11 -2.03
C GLY A 164 -12.19 -0.54 -1.92
N THR A 165 -11.89 -1.80 -2.20
CA THR A 165 -10.51 -2.32 -2.22
C THR A 165 -9.69 -1.64 -3.32
N TRP A 166 -10.24 -1.51 -4.53
CA TRP A 166 -9.59 -0.78 -5.60
C TRP A 166 -9.40 0.71 -5.28
N ALA A 167 -10.36 1.36 -4.63
CA ALA A 167 -10.23 2.75 -4.20
C ALA A 167 -9.07 2.95 -3.20
N ARG A 168 -8.82 1.96 -2.32
CA ARG A 168 -7.66 1.94 -1.43
C ARG A 168 -6.35 1.82 -2.20
N ALA A 169 -6.29 0.96 -3.21
CA ALA A 169 -5.14 0.86 -4.10
C ALA A 169 -4.90 2.17 -4.89
N CYS A 170 -5.96 2.84 -5.34
CA CYS A 170 -5.86 4.18 -5.95
C CYS A 170 -5.25 5.22 -5.00
N ALA A 171 -5.65 5.22 -3.73
CA ALA A 171 -5.07 6.12 -2.73
C ALA A 171 -3.60 5.77 -2.43
N GLY A 172 -3.24 4.48 -2.39
CA GLY A 172 -1.86 4.03 -2.30
C GLY A 172 -1.01 4.52 -3.47
N TRP A 173 -1.56 4.48 -4.68
CA TRP A 173 -0.94 5.01 -5.88
C TRP A 173 -0.80 6.53 -5.86
N ASP A 174 -1.83 7.26 -5.47
CA ASP A 174 -1.77 8.72 -5.31
C ASP A 174 -0.72 9.12 -4.28
N ALA A 175 -0.66 8.42 -3.14
CA ALA A 175 0.36 8.63 -2.13
C ALA A 175 1.77 8.34 -2.63
N SER A 176 1.95 7.28 -3.42
CA SER A 176 3.23 6.93 -4.05
C SER A 176 3.73 8.04 -4.97
N ASN A 177 2.86 8.56 -5.85
CA ASN A 177 3.20 9.63 -6.80
C ASN A 177 3.54 10.98 -6.13
N ASN A 178 3.17 11.15 -4.88
CA ASN A 178 3.45 12.36 -4.09
C ASN A 178 4.46 12.10 -2.97
N MET A 179 5.07 10.91 -2.94
CA MET A 179 5.96 10.48 -1.85
C MET A 179 7.34 11.11 -1.98
N LYS A 180 7.83 11.64 -0.85
CA LYS A 180 9.25 11.95 -0.66
C LYS A 180 9.81 11.06 0.43
N VAL A 181 10.93 10.41 0.13
CA VAL A 181 11.63 9.52 1.07
C VAL A 181 12.91 10.19 1.53
N MET A 182 13.04 10.36 2.84
CA MET A 182 14.25 10.89 3.47
C MET A 182 15.18 9.75 3.86
N ARG A 183 16.39 9.76 3.34
CA ARG A 183 17.46 8.86 3.77
C ARG A 183 18.45 9.62 4.62
N TRP A 184 18.71 9.15 5.83
CA TRP A 184 19.80 9.63 6.66
C TRP A 184 21.02 8.73 6.46
N GLY A 185 22.00 9.23 5.70
CA GLY A 185 23.13 8.43 5.26
C GLY A 185 22.87 7.63 3.99
N ASP A 186 23.65 6.59 3.78
CA ASP A 186 23.59 5.71 2.61
C ASP A 186 23.05 4.31 2.99
N ASN A 187 23.04 3.37 2.05
CA ASN A 187 22.76 1.97 2.32
C ASN A 187 23.83 1.37 3.26
N MET A 188 23.44 0.38 4.03
CA MET A 188 24.38 -0.41 4.81
C MET A 188 25.37 -1.11 3.89
N ARG A 189 26.67 -1.01 4.20
CA ARG A 189 27.74 -1.52 3.34
C ARG A 189 27.62 -3.02 3.12
N ASN A 190 27.70 -3.43 1.87
CA ASN A 190 27.66 -4.83 1.42
C ASN A 190 26.29 -5.55 1.61
N VAL A 191 25.23 -4.84 1.95
CA VAL A 191 23.87 -5.41 2.01
C VAL A 191 23.16 -5.16 0.69
N ALA A 192 23.26 -6.13 -0.22
CA ALA A 192 22.83 -5.99 -1.61
C ALA A 192 21.33 -5.69 -1.77
N VAL A 193 20.46 -6.22 -0.91
CA VAL A 193 19.02 -6.05 -1.00
C VAL A 193 18.52 -4.65 -0.64
N THR A 194 19.36 -3.82 0.01
CA THR A 194 19.01 -2.44 0.32
C THR A 194 19.30 -1.48 -0.84
N GLU A 195 20.12 -1.91 -1.80
CA GLU A 195 20.39 -1.16 -3.02
C GLU A 195 19.14 -1.08 -3.93
N GLY A 196 19.14 -0.14 -4.88
CA GLY A 196 18.09 -0.01 -5.87
C GLY A 196 18.19 1.28 -6.70
N ASP A 197 17.59 1.27 -7.89
CA ASP A 197 17.55 2.41 -8.80
C ASP A 197 16.52 3.44 -8.35
N LYS A 198 16.99 4.51 -7.69
CA LYS A 198 16.16 5.63 -7.21
C LYS A 198 15.55 6.44 -8.35
N THR A 199 16.22 6.52 -9.49
CA THR A 199 15.72 7.22 -10.67
C THR A 199 14.55 6.46 -11.29
N GLU A 200 14.70 5.14 -11.41
CA GLU A 200 13.63 4.27 -11.88
C GLU A 200 12.44 4.26 -10.90
N ALA A 201 12.70 4.31 -9.59
CA ALA A 201 11.64 4.42 -8.59
C ALA A 201 10.80 5.69 -8.75
N GLU A 202 11.44 6.83 -9.03
CA GLU A 202 10.72 8.08 -9.29
C GLU A 202 9.92 8.01 -10.61
N ARG A 203 10.48 7.37 -11.64
CA ARG A 203 9.78 7.16 -12.92
C ARG A 203 8.56 6.23 -12.79
N VAL A 204 8.70 5.13 -12.06
CA VAL A 204 7.66 4.09 -11.95
C VAL A 204 6.64 4.41 -10.87
N PHE A 205 7.07 4.82 -9.70
CA PHE A 205 6.21 5.03 -8.53
C PHE A 205 5.93 6.51 -8.23
N GLY A 206 6.64 7.43 -8.88
CA GLY A 206 6.62 8.85 -8.52
C GLY A 206 7.32 9.17 -7.19
N ALA A 207 7.90 8.18 -6.53
CA ALA A 207 8.55 8.34 -5.23
C ALA A 207 9.94 8.99 -5.37
N SER A 208 10.12 10.18 -4.81
CA SER A 208 11.39 10.92 -4.84
C SER A 208 12.26 10.55 -3.64
N ILE A 209 13.33 9.79 -3.87
CA ILE A 209 14.23 9.28 -2.84
C ILE A 209 15.51 10.13 -2.81
N ASN A 210 15.73 10.86 -1.71
CA ASN A 210 16.90 11.72 -1.55
C ASN A 210 17.64 11.46 -0.23
N THR A 211 18.94 11.76 -0.22
CA THR A 211 19.81 11.59 0.95
C THR A 211 20.04 12.94 1.63
N TRP A 212 19.89 12.96 2.94
CA TRP A 212 20.29 14.06 3.82
C TRP A 212 21.53 13.64 4.59
N ALA A 213 22.46 14.57 4.79
CA ALA A 213 23.63 14.31 5.60
C ALA A 213 23.23 13.99 7.04
N VAL A 214 23.87 12.99 7.65
CA VAL A 214 23.59 12.63 9.05
C VAL A 214 23.83 13.80 10.00
N ASN A 215 24.77 14.70 9.67
CA ASN A 215 24.99 15.92 10.45
C ASN A 215 23.79 16.87 10.47
N GLU A 216 22.90 16.82 9.46
CA GLU A 216 21.65 17.60 9.49
C GLU A 216 20.68 17.01 10.52
N LEU A 217 20.62 15.66 10.64
CA LEU A 217 19.84 15.00 11.68
C LEU A 217 20.39 15.31 13.07
N VAL A 218 21.74 15.31 13.24
CA VAL A 218 22.38 15.71 14.50
C VAL A 218 22.03 17.15 14.86
N ALA A 219 22.11 18.08 13.90
CA ALA A 219 21.72 19.48 14.13
C ALA A 219 20.22 19.62 14.48
N ALA A 220 19.36 18.84 13.82
CA ALA A 220 17.93 18.80 14.15
C ALA A 220 17.70 18.24 15.57
N TYR A 221 18.43 17.21 15.97
CA TYR A 221 18.39 16.67 17.33
C TYR A 221 18.78 17.71 18.37
N GLU A 222 19.87 18.44 18.15
CA GLU A 222 20.31 19.50 19.07
C GLU A 222 19.27 20.63 19.19
N ALA A 223 18.54 20.92 18.11
CA ALA A 223 17.53 21.98 18.06
C ALA A 223 16.18 21.63 18.71
N VAL A 224 15.93 20.34 19.05
CA VAL A 224 14.70 19.91 19.68
C VAL A 224 14.55 20.52 21.07
N LYS A 225 13.38 21.08 21.36
CA LYS A 225 13.06 21.69 22.67
C LYS A 225 12.58 20.65 23.68
N ASP A 226 12.97 20.81 24.93
CA ASP A 226 12.61 19.91 26.04
C ASP A 226 11.10 19.71 26.19
N ASP A 227 10.29 20.73 25.94
CA ASP A 227 8.83 20.62 26.07
C ASP A 227 8.25 19.65 25.03
N GLN A 228 8.80 19.62 23.80
CA GLN A 228 8.42 18.65 22.79
C GLN A 228 8.80 17.22 23.22
N VAL A 229 10.02 17.05 23.75
CA VAL A 229 10.47 15.74 24.27
C VAL A 229 9.56 15.25 25.39
N LYS A 230 9.26 16.10 26.37
CA LYS A 230 8.37 15.77 27.50
C LYS A 230 6.98 15.37 27.01
N SER A 231 6.43 16.07 26.02
CA SER A 231 5.13 15.71 25.41
C SER A 231 5.12 14.32 24.78
N ILE A 232 6.21 13.94 24.12
CA ILE A 232 6.36 12.60 23.54
C ILE A 232 6.47 11.54 24.65
N ILE A 233 7.22 11.82 25.72
CA ILE A 233 7.33 10.90 26.86
C ILE A 233 5.97 10.70 27.55
N GLU A 234 5.16 11.73 27.70
CA GLU A 234 3.80 11.57 28.24
C GLU A 234 2.91 10.69 27.31
N ASP A 235 3.04 10.82 25.99
CA ASP A 235 2.35 9.94 25.06
C ASP A 235 2.82 8.47 25.17
N TYR A 236 4.12 8.24 25.39
CA TYR A 236 4.65 6.89 25.68
C TYR A 236 4.00 6.27 26.91
N LYS A 237 3.88 7.02 28.00
CA LYS A 237 3.27 6.54 29.26
C LYS A 237 1.80 6.12 29.09
N VAL A 238 1.08 6.81 28.20
CA VAL A 238 -0.32 6.47 27.90
C VAL A 238 -0.41 5.21 27.04
N LYS A 239 0.43 5.12 26.01
CA LYS A 239 0.30 4.10 24.97
C LYS A 239 1.00 2.78 25.28
N TYR A 240 2.05 2.80 26.09
CA TYR A 240 2.91 1.65 26.34
C TYR A 240 2.99 1.27 27.82
N ASP A 241 3.40 0.03 28.07
CA ASP A 241 3.81 -0.44 29.39
C ASP A 241 5.29 -0.08 29.58
N VAL A 242 5.53 1.06 30.23
CA VAL A 242 6.88 1.63 30.35
C VAL A 242 7.62 0.98 31.51
N ASP A 243 8.81 0.43 31.27
CA ASP A 243 9.71 -0.08 32.31
C ASP A 243 9.93 1.01 33.38
N PRO A 244 9.65 0.76 34.65
CA PRO A 244 9.90 1.70 35.73
C PRO A 244 11.31 2.29 35.76
N ALA A 245 12.33 1.53 35.33
CA ALA A 245 13.69 2.03 35.25
C ALA A 245 13.86 3.19 34.27
N LEU A 246 13.07 3.24 33.18
CA LEU A 246 13.05 4.33 32.22
C LEU A 246 12.41 5.62 32.79
N LEU A 247 11.64 5.51 33.87
CA LEU A 247 11.02 6.66 34.55
C LEU A 247 11.85 7.17 35.72
N ASP A 248 12.96 6.50 36.04
CA ASP A 248 13.84 6.82 37.18
C ASP A 248 15.32 6.72 36.74
N ALA A 249 16.01 5.64 37.04
CA ALA A 249 17.46 5.48 36.86
C ALA A 249 17.95 5.57 35.42
N LYS A 250 17.09 5.32 34.45
CA LYS A 250 17.37 5.35 32.99
C LYS A 250 16.59 6.46 32.25
N TYR A 251 16.15 7.47 32.96
CA TYR A 251 15.34 8.56 32.38
C TYR A 251 16.09 9.31 31.26
N ASP A 252 17.41 9.49 31.38
CA ASP A 252 18.20 10.13 30.34
C ASP A 252 18.14 9.36 29.00
N SER A 253 18.15 8.02 29.05
CA SER A 253 18.01 7.20 27.84
C SER A 253 16.63 7.36 27.19
N LEU A 254 15.57 7.45 28.00
CA LEU A 254 14.20 7.72 27.50
C LEU A 254 14.10 9.12 26.89
N PHE A 255 14.72 10.11 27.53
CA PHE A 255 14.74 11.49 27.04
C PHE A 255 15.47 11.60 25.71
N ILE A 256 16.61 10.93 25.55
CA ILE A 256 17.37 10.86 24.29
C ILE A 256 16.52 10.23 23.19
N ALA A 257 15.90 9.06 23.43
CA ALA A 257 15.08 8.38 22.46
C ALA A 257 13.89 9.24 21.97
N ALA A 258 13.19 9.92 22.89
CA ALA A 258 12.11 10.83 22.53
C ALA A 258 12.60 12.07 21.78
N LYS A 259 13.81 12.54 22.07
CA LYS A 259 14.44 13.66 21.37
C LYS A 259 14.85 13.26 19.94
N GLU A 260 15.35 12.04 19.73
CA GLU A 260 15.63 11.49 18.40
C GLU A 260 14.35 11.35 17.58
N GLU A 261 13.26 10.78 18.15
CA GLU A 261 11.95 10.73 17.48
C GLU A 261 11.50 12.13 17.04
N ALA A 262 11.57 13.12 17.95
CA ALA A 262 11.20 14.49 17.62
C ALA A 262 12.01 15.08 16.49
N ALA A 263 13.33 14.87 16.49
CA ALA A 263 14.23 15.35 15.46
C ALA A 263 13.89 14.78 14.08
N MET A 264 13.75 13.46 14.00
CA MET A 264 13.42 12.76 12.76
C MET A 264 12.05 13.22 12.21
N VAL A 265 11.03 13.28 13.06
CA VAL A 265 9.68 13.75 12.69
C VAL A 265 9.70 15.20 12.21
N ASN A 266 10.43 16.08 12.91
CA ASN A 266 10.53 17.50 12.54
C ASN A 266 11.21 17.65 11.17
N MET A 267 12.30 16.91 10.89
CA MET A 267 12.96 16.93 9.60
C MET A 267 12.06 16.43 8.48
N MET A 268 11.38 15.29 8.68
CA MET A 268 10.48 14.73 7.68
C MET A 268 9.37 15.71 7.34
N ARG A 269 8.72 16.31 8.34
CA ARG A 269 7.66 17.31 8.15
C ARG A 269 8.14 18.57 7.46
N ALA A 270 9.27 19.11 7.88
CA ALA A 270 9.85 20.34 7.29
C ALA A 270 10.15 20.16 5.78
N ASN A 271 10.46 18.94 5.35
CA ASN A 271 10.79 18.63 3.96
C ASN A 271 9.63 17.97 3.19
N GLY A 272 8.46 17.79 3.83
CA GLY A 272 7.29 17.13 3.23
C GLY A 272 7.53 15.65 2.91
N CYS A 273 8.43 14.99 3.68
CA CYS A 273 8.71 13.57 3.53
C CYS A 273 7.67 12.73 4.28
N THR A 274 7.20 11.66 3.65
CA THR A 274 6.21 10.74 4.20
C THR A 274 6.75 9.32 4.40
N ALA A 275 8.02 9.10 4.05
CA ALA A 275 8.77 7.90 4.38
C ALA A 275 10.22 8.26 4.72
N GLY A 276 10.88 7.43 5.50
CA GLY A 276 12.27 7.63 5.91
C GLY A 276 13.00 6.33 6.17
N VAL A 277 14.32 6.40 6.13
CA VAL A 277 15.22 5.29 6.48
C VAL A 277 16.51 5.82 7.11
N ASP A 278 17.07 5.06 8.03
CA ASP A 278 18.39 5.29 8.60
C ASP A 278 19.35 4.12 8.32
N ASN A 279 20.58 4.24 8.80
CA ASN A 279 21.61 3.23 8.64
C ASN A 279 22.45 3.15 9.92
N PHE A 280 22.52 1.98 10.53
CA PHE A 280 23.28 1.73 11.77
C PHE A 280 24.77 2.04 11.65
N GLU A 281 25.35 1.98 10.46
CA GLU A 281 26.75 2.24 10.20
C GLU A 281 27.06 3.74 10.04
N ASP A 282 26.04 4.58 9.90
CA ASP A 282 26.17 6.01 9.67
C ASP A 282 25.12 6.82 10.43
N LEU A 283 25.36 6.98 11.74
CA LEU A 283 24.49 7.75 12.65
C LEU A 283 25.23 8.99 13.22
N GLY A 284 26.42 9.29 12.71
CA GLY A 284 27.19 10.48 13.08
C GLY A 284 27.36 10.63 14.60
N ALA A 285 27.00 11.81 15.13
CA ALA A 285 27.08 12.12 16.55
C ALA A 285 25.75 11.90 17.32
N LEU A 286 24.78 11.18 16.76
CA LEU A 286 23.61 10.77 17.55
C LEU A 286 24.06 9.94 18.76
N PRO A 287 23.48 10.18 19.94
CA PRO A 287 23.96 9.52 21.17
C PRO A 287 23.46 8.08 21.31
N GLN A 288 22.30 7.75 20.76
CA GLN A 288 21.64 6.45 20.87
C GLN A 288 21.27 5.90 19.49
N LEU A 289 21.01 4.60 19.39
CA LEU A 289 20.37 4.01 18.20
C LEU A 289 18.89 4.42 18.19
N PRO A 290 18.37 4.99 17.09
CA PRO A 290 16.93 5.28 16.99
C PRO A 290 16.09 4.00 17.07
N GLY A 291 15.31 3.84 18.12
CA GLY A 291 14.50 2.64 18.36
C GLY A 291 13.02 2.94 18.39
N VAL A 292 12.50 3.43 19.52
CA VAL A 292 11.06 3.65 19.70
C VAL A 292 10.46 4.63 18.67
N GLY A 293 11.19 5.63 18.21
CA GLY A 293 10.74 6.57 17.19
C GLY A 293 10.40 5.86 15.87
N PRO A 294 11.34 5.17 15.22
CA PRO A 294 11.10 4.34 14.04
C PRO A 294 9.90 3.39 14.16
N GLN A 295 9.76 2.67 15.28
CA GLN A 295 8.63 1.77 15.53
C GLN A 295 7.28 2.50 15.55
N ARG A 296 7.29 3.76 15.95
CA ARG A 296 6.07 4.59 16.06
C ARG A 296 5.69 5.29 14.75
N PHE A 297 6.62 5.40 13.80
CA PHE A 297 6.36 6.16 12.58
C PHE A 297 5.14 5.68 11.81
N PRO A 298 4.93 4.38 11.54
CA PRO A 298 3.74 3.92 10.85
C PRO A 298 2.45 4.13 11.66
N SER A 299 2.47 3.86 12.97
CA SER A 299 1.27 3.90 13.81
C SER A 299 0.86 5.32 14.22
N GLU A 300 1.83 6.20 14.51
CA GLU A 300 1.55 7.50 15.09
C GLU A 300 1.51 8.63 14.06
N TYR A 301 2.29 8.50 12.99
CA TYR A 301 2.46 9.56 12.01
C TYR A 301 2.07 9.12 10.60
N GLY A 302 1.82 7.83 10.40
CA GLY A 302 1.57 7.25 9.09
C GLY A 302 2.78 7.29 8.15
N PHE A 303 3.99 7.53 8.67
CA PHE A 303 5.20 7.51 7.88
C PHE A 303 5.61 6.07 7.55
N GLY A 304 6.03 5.84 6.30
CA GLY A 304 6.75 4.62 5.98
C GLY A 304 8.14 4.64 6.62
N PHE A 305 8.58 3.50 7.14
CA PHE A 305 9.93 3.40 7.68
C PHE A 305 10.54 2.02 7.44
N SER A 306 11.83 2.00 7.21
CA SER A 306 12.65 0.80 7.12
C SER A 306 14.05 1.09 7.66
N ALA A 307 14.88 0.07 7.73
CA ALA A 307 16.22 0.11 8.26
C ALA A 307 17.28 0.03 7.14
N GLU A 308 18.56 0.24 7.51
CA GLU A 308 19.73 -0.10 6.70
C GLU A 308 19.79 0.62 5.35
N GLY A 309 19.10 1.76 5.24
CA GLY A 309 18.99 2.51 3.99
C GLY A 309 18.02 1.92 2.97
N ASP A 310 17.27 0.86 3.31
CA ASP A 310 16.30 0.22 2.41
C ASP A 310 15.03 1.06 2.22
N TRP A 311 15.14 2.02 1.36
CA TRP A 311 14.05 2.90 0.96
C TRP A 311 12.89 2.16 0.28
N LYS A 312 13.14 1.00 -0.37
CA LYS A 312 12.10 0.23 -1.07
C LYS A 312 11.05 -0.28 -0.11
N THR A 313 11.48 -0.85 1.00
CA THR A 313 10.57 -1.31 2.05
C THR A 313 9.87 -0.13 2.74
N ALA A 314 10.56 1.00 2.98
CA ALA A 314 9.91 2.20 3.51
C ALA A 314 8.79 2.73 2.61
N VAL A 315 8.98 2.70 1.28
CA VAL A 315 7.93 3.03 0.28
C VAL A 315 6.74 2.09 0.42
N LEU A 316 6.96 0.77 0.50
CA LEU A 316 5.88 -0.21 0.65
C LEU A 316 5.13 -0.03 1.97
N VAL A 317 5.83 0.24 3.08
CA VAL A 317 5.19 0.48 4.39
C VAL A 317 4.28 1.71 4.33
N ARG A 318 4.70 2.80 3.67
CA ARG A 318 3.84 3.98 3.48
C ARG A 318 2.62 3.66 2.63
N ILE A 319 2.78 2.95 1.53
CA ILE A 319 1.68 2.53 0.66
C ILE A 319 0.69 1.66 1.44
N GLY A 320 1.19 0.66 2.16
CA GLY A 320 0.37 -0.23 2.99
C GLY A 320 -0.40 0.52 4.09
N ALA A 321 0.24 1.50 4.74
CA ALA A 321 -0.39 2.35 5.75
C ALA A 321 -1.54 3.20 5.15
N VAL A 322 -1.33 3.76 3.95
CA VAL A 322 -2.37 4.53 3.24
C VAL A 322 -3.54 3.65 2.82
N MET A 323 -3.26 2.51 2.17
CA MET A 323 -4.30 1.57 1.77
C MET A 323 -5.10 1.04 2.96
N GLY A 324 -4.43 0.82 4.10
CA GLY A 324 -5.01 0.29 5.34
C GLY A 324 -5.70 1.32 6.21
N TYR A 325 -5.66 2.61 5.89
CA TYR A 325 -6.22 3.65 6.74
C TYR A 325 -7.69 3.40 7.12
N GLY A 326 -7.98 3.50 8.42
CA GLY A 326 -9.31 3.26 8.97
C GLY A 326 -9.74 1.79 9.06
N LEU A 327 -8.90 0.85 8.67
CA LEU A 327 -9.08 -0.57 8.90
C LEU A 327 -8.36 -1.02 10.17
N GLU A 328 -8.76 -2.17 10.71
CA GLU A 328 -8.04 -2.82 11.80
C GLU A 328 -6.70 -3.39 11.29
N GLY A 329 -5.64 -3.22 12.07
CA GLY A 329 -4.28 -3.57 11.69
C GLY A 329 -3.53 -2.42 10.99
N GLY A 330 -2.45 -2.73 10.31
CA GLY A 330 -1.62 -1.73 9.66
C GLY A 330 -0.52 -2.32 8.79
N ALA A 331 0.56 -1.55 8.62
CA ALA A 331 1.73 -1.92 7.85
C ALA A 331 3.02 -1.65 8.63
N SER A 332 4.02 -2.51 8.49
CA SER A 332 5.31 -2.37 9.14
C SER A 332 6.42 -3.03 8.33
N LEU A 333 7.66 -2.53 8.47
CA LEU A 333 8.83 -3.36 8.19
C LEU A 333 8.73 -4.66 8.99
N MET A 334 9.10 -5.76 8.35
CA MET A 334 9.33 -7.06 8.98
C MET A 334 10.48 -7.74 8.26
N GLU A 335 11.38 -8.34 9.00
CA GLU A 335 12.49 -9.10 8.44
C GLU A 335 12.32 -10.59 8.72
N ASP A 336 12.54 -11.43 7.71
CA ASP A 336 12.56 -12.89 7.84
C ASP A 336 13.86 -13.31 8.54
N TYR A 337 13.79 -13.63 9.84
CA TYR A 337 14.99 -13.90 10.66
C TYR A 337 15.37 -15.37 10.75
N SER A 338 14.40 -16.22 11.06
CA SER A 338 14.70 -17.61 11.38
C SER A 338 13.62 -18.58 10.92
N TYR A 339 14.05 -19.72 10.40
CA TYR A 339 13.17 -20.84 10.10
C TYR A 339 12.97 -21.75 11.33
N ASN A 340 11.75 -22.16 11.57
CA ASN A 340 11.44 -23.29 12.43
C ASN A 340 11.05 -24.48 11.57
N PHE A 341 11.85 -25.54 11.59
CA PHE A 341 11.65 -26.76 10.79
C PHE A 341 11.02 -27.91 11.57
N THR A 342 10.46 -27.66 12.75
CA THR A 342 9.79 -28.70 13.53
C THR A 342 8.57 -29.22 12.76
N PRO A 343 8.51 -30.55 12.47
CA PRO A 343 7.40 -31.11 11.68
C PRO A 343 6.02 -30.77 12.26
N GLY A 344 5.13 -30.28 11.42
CA GLY A 344 3.78 -29.81 11.77
C GLY A 344 3.71 -28.40 12.38
N ASN A 345 4.87 -27.78 12.63
CA ASN A 345 4.99 -26.42 13.12
C ASN A 345 6.02 -25.61 12.32
N GLU A 346 6.16 -25.94 11.05
CA GLU A 346 7.04 -25.20 10.15
C GLU A 346 6.56 -23.76 10.01
N MET A 347 7.45 -22.81 10.31
CA MET A 347 7.12 -21.37 10.30
C MET A 347 8.37 -20.51 10.16
N ILE A 348 8.15 -19.24 9.89
CA ILE A 348 9.16 -18.18 9.93
C ILE A 348 8.95 -17.38 11.21
N MET A 349 10.04 -17.06 11.90
CA MET A 349 10.07 -16.02 12.90
C MET A 349 10.65 -14.78 12.27
N GLY A 350 9.86 -13.72 12.24
CA GLY A 350 10.28 -12.42 11.78
C GLY A 350 10.42 -11.42 12.91
N SER A 351 11.31 -10.48 12.69
CA SER A 351 11.63 -9.40 13.63
C SER A 351 12.30 -8.25 12.87
N HIS A 352 12.70 -7.24 13.53
CA HIS A 352 13.84 -6.38 13.33
C HIS A 352 14.22 -5.78 14.67
N MET A 353 15.45 -5.32 14.81
CA MET A 353 15.96 -4.93 16.12
C MET A 353 15.23 -3.71 16.69
N LEU A 354 14.83 -2.73 15.83
CA LEU A 354 14.39 -1.40 16.24
C LEU A 354 13.24 -0.79 15.43
N GLU A 355 12.69 -1.47 14.38
CA GLU A 355 11.82 -0.79 13.41
C GLU A 355 10.45 -1.45 13.20
N VAL A 356 10.23 -2.63 13.75
CA VAL A 356 8.91 -3.28 13.65
C VAL A 356 7.87 -2.47 14.43
N SER A 357 6.85 -2.00 13.73
CA SER A 357 5.81 -1.13 14.29
C SER A 357 4.66 -1.93 14.93
N PRO A 358 4.11 -1.49 16.06
CA PRO A 358 2.91 -2.07 16.65
C PRO A 358 1.64 -1.84 15.80
N SER A 359 1.71 -1.09 14.71
CA SER A 359 0.60 -0.89 13.76
C SER A 359 0.02 -2.19 13.22
N VAL A 360 0.84 -3.23 13.07
CA VAL A 360 0.40 -4.56 12.59
C VAL A 360 -0.50 -5.33 13.57
N GLY A 361 -0.76 -4.76 14.75
CA GLY A 361 -1.51 -5.42 15.82
C GLY A 361 -0.62 -6.21 16.76
N THR A 362 -0.94 -6.21 18.05
CA THR A 362 -0.14 -6.84 19.10
C THR A 362 -1.00 -7.71 20.01
N ILE A 363 -0.44 -8.84 20.51
CA ILE A 363 -1.15 -9.74 21.45
C ILE A 363 -1.47 -9.00 22.76
N ALA A 364 -0.56 -8.16 23.24
CA ALA A 364 -0.70 -7.39 24.47
C ALA A 364 -0.15 -5.97 24.26
N LYS A 365 -0.43 -5.08 25.19
CA LYS A 365 0.11 -3.72 25.19
C LYS A 365 1.63 -3.78 25.06
N PRO A 366 2.24 -3.10 24.05
CA PRO A 366 3.70 -3.14 23.87
C PRO A 366 4.42 -2.60 25.10
N LYS A 367 5.52 -3.24 25.46
CA LYS A 367 6.40 -2.80 26.52
C LYS A 367 7.46 -1.86 25.97
N LEU A 368 7.70 -0.75 26.65
CA LEU A 368 8.80 0.16 26.35
C LEU A 368 9.96 -0.16 27.29
N GLU A 369 11.03 -0.70 26.75
CA GLU A 369 12.17 -1.23 27.51
C GLU A 369 13.49 -0.74 26.91
N ILE A 370 14.58 -0.89 27.67
CA ILE A 370 15.95 -0.64 27.21
C ILE A 370 16.78 -1.90 27.38
N HIS A 371 17.42 -2.33 26.32
CA HIS A 371 18.25 -3.55 26.32
C HIS A 371 19.55 -3.31 25.57
N PRO A 372 20.66 -3.98 25.96
CA PRO A 372 21.91 -3.92 25.24
C PRO A 372 21.76 -4.27 23.77
N LEU A 373 22.42 -3.49 22.90
CA LEU A 373 22.52 -3.75 21.48
C LEU A 373 23.90 -3.32 20.98
N GLY A 374 24.78 -4.26 20.84
CA GLY A 374 26.21 -4.03 20.56
C GLY A 374 26.56 -3.69 19.11
N ILE A 375 25.66 -3.04 18.37
CA ILE A 375 25.86 -2.60 16.98
C ILE A 375 25.92 -1.07 16.88
N GLY A 376 26.48 -0.54 15.81
CA GLY A 376 26.51 0.90 15.51
C GLY A 376 27.35 1.75 16.46
N GLY A 377 27.93 1.19 17.53
CA GLY A 377 28.80 1.91 18.49
C GLY A 377 28.08 3.01 19.27
N LYS A 378 26.77 2.92 19.45
CA LYS A 378 25.91 3.88 20.16
C LYS A 378 25.46 3.35 21.51
N ALA A 379 24.83 4.22 22.33
CA ALA A 379 24.18 3.80 23.57
C ALA A 379 23.01 2.85 23.27
N ASP A 380 22.68 2.02 24.27
CA ASP A 380 21.59 1.06 24.16
C ASP A 380 20.26 1.74 23.83
N PRO A 381 19.49 1.24 22.85
CA PRO A 381 18.24 1.85 22.41
C PRO A 381 17.09 1.58 23.36
N VAL A 382 16.26 2.58 23.54
CA VAL A 382 14.89 2.41 24.07
C VAL A 382 13.99 1.94 22.92
N ARG A 383 13.27 0.83 23.11
CA ARG A 383 12.48 0.20 22.05
C ARG A 383 11.21 -0.47 22.59
N LEU A 384 10.25 -0.66 21.68
CA LEU A 384 9.04 -1.41 21.97
C LEU A 384 9.31 -2.91 21.80
N VAL A 385 8.93 -3.67 22.79
CA VAL A 385 8.99 -5.14 22.81
C VAL A 385 7.56 -5.67 22.83
N PHE A 386 7.20 -6.44 21.80
CA PHE A 386 5.86 -7.03 21.68
C PHE A 386 5.88 -8.24 20.72
N THR A 387 4.79 -8.97 20.71
CA THR A 387 4.53 -10.04 19.74
C THR A 387 3.34 -9.63 18.88
N VAL A 388 3.47 -9.78 17.56
CA VAL A 388 2.39 -9.53 16.59
C VAL A 388 1.22 -10.47 16.86
N ALA A 389 0.00 -9.93 16.81
CA ALA A 389 -1.21 -10.70 17.05
C ALA A 389 -1.49 -11.67 15.89
N PRO A 390 -2.08 -12.85 16.17
CA PRO A 390 -2.50 -13.79 15.14
C PRO A 390 -3.41 -13.15 14.11
N LYS A 391 -3.15 -13.44 12.83
CA LYS A 391 -3.93 -12.92 11.71
C LYS A 391 -3.87 -13.90 10.55
N LYS A 392 -5.03 -14.34 10.07
CA LYS A 392 -5.13 -15.13 8.83
C LYS A 392 -4.97 -14.25 7.61
N ASP A 393 -4.37 -14.83 6.56
CA ASP A 393 -4.20 -14.20 5.26
C ASP A 393 -3.59 -12.79 5.34
N ALA A 394 -2.67 -12.58 6.30
CA ALA A 394 -1.81 -11.41 6.29
C ALA A 394 -0.89 -11.46 5.07
N VAL A 395 -0.40 -10.31 4.65
CA VAL A 395 0.46 -10.21 3.47
C VAL A 395 1.86 -9.76 3.88
N VAL A 396 2.87 -10.46 3.41
CA VAL A 396 4.25 -9.97 3.35
C VAL A 396 4.61 -9.68 1.90
N VAL A 397 5.09 -8.46 1.62
CA VAL A 397 5.46 -8.02 0.29
C VAL A 397 6.84 -7.40 0.27
N SER A 398 7.66 -7.80 -0.70
CA SER A 398 9.00 -7.28 -0.95
C SER A 398 9.07 -6.60 -2.32
N MET A 399 9.84 -5.52 -2.43
CA MET A 399 10.17 -4.86 -3.68
C MET A 399 11.62 -5.15 -4.03
N SER A 400 11.84 -5.85 -5.12
CA SER A 400 13.17 -6.16 -5.62
C SER A 400 13.48 -5.36 -6.89
N ASP A 401 14.71 -4.87 -6.98
CA ASP A 401 15.25 -4.33 -8.23
C ASP A 401 15.80 -5.51 -9.05
N VAL A 402 15.04 -5.92 -10.06
CA VAL A 402 15.36 -7.08 -10.88
C VAL A 402 15.82 -6.60 -12.25
N ARG A 403 17.14 -6.41 -12.41
CA ARG A 403 17.77 -5.87 -13.61
C ARG A 403 17.29 -4.44 -13.90
N GLU A 404 16.43 -4.26 -14.91
CA GLU A 404 15.97 -2.94 -15.37
C GLU A 404 14.52 -2.64 -14.94
N ARG A 405 13.98 -3.35 -13.94
CA ARG A 405 12.61 -3.17 -13.47
C ARG A 405 12.43 -3.54 -12.00
N PHE A 406 11.36 -3.03 -11.41
CA PHE A 406 10.91 -3.50 -10.10
C PHE A 406 9.98 -4.69 -10.23
N ARG A 407 10.16 -5.64 -9.31
CA ARG A 407 9.25 -6.76 -9.05
C ARG A 407 8.75 -6.66 -7.63
N LEU A 408 7.44 -6.77 -7.45
CA LEU A 408 6.86 -7.08 -6.15
C LEU A 408 6.72 -8.60 -6.01
N THR A 409 7.20 -9.14 -4.91
CA THR A 409 6.92 -10.53 -4.51
C THR A 409 6.07 -10.49 -3.27
N MET A 410 4.92 -11.17 -3.32
CA MET A 410 3.94 -11.20 -2.25
C MET A 410 3.71 -12.64 -1.81
N ASN A 411 3.71 -12.89 -0.49
CA ASN A 411 3.26 -14.15 0.07
C ASN A 411 2.12 -13.92 1.06
N LEU A 412 1.08 -14.73 0.96
CA LEU A 412 0.03 -14.81 1.95
C LEU A 412 0.52 -15.68 3.11
N VAL A 413 0.33 -15.20 4.33
CA VAL A 413 0.85 -15.85 5.53
C VAL A 413 -0.19 -15.86 6.65
N ASP A 414 -0.18 -16.91 7.45
CA ASP A 414 -0.97 -16.99 8.67
C ASP A 414 -0.08 -16.63 9.87
N VAL A 415 -0.24 -15.43 10.44
CA VAL A 415 0.43 -15.06 11.67
C VAL A 415 -0.13 -15.88 12.82
N VAL A 416 0.75 -16.47 13.61
CA VAL A 416 0.41 -17.41 14.70
C VAL A 416 1.05 -17.00 16.01
N GLU A 417 0.54 -17.53 17.12
CA GLU A 417 1.19 -17.36 18.42
C GLU A 417 2.52 -18.13 18.49
N PRO A 418 3.50 -17.59 19.24
CA PRO A 418 4.74 -18.32 19.52
C PRO A 418 4.46 -19.60 20.31
N LEU A 419 5.25 -20.64 20.05
CA LEU A 419 5.19 -21.92 20.79
C LEU A 419 5.74 -21.83 22.23
N GLY A 420 6.29 -20.67 22.60
CA GLY A 420 6.87 -20.41 23.92
C GLY A 420 7.00 -18.91 24.20
N GLU A 421 7.36 -18.55 25.42
CA GLU A 421 7.29 -17.15 25.90
C GLU A 421 8.39 -16.20 25.37
N LEU A 422 9.39 -16.64 24.65
CA LEU A 422 10.48 -15.83 24.06
C LEU A 422 11.09 -14.78 25.03
N LYS A 423 11.23 -15.11 26.31
CA LYS A 423 11.66 -14.19 27.39
C LYS A 423 13.05 -13.55 27.16
N GLN A 424 13.89 -14.19 26.40
CA GLN A 424 15.26 -13.73 26.14
C GLN A 424 15.39 -12.90 24.85
N LEU A 425 14.29 -12.70 24.11
CA LEU A 425 14.28 -11.97 22.87
C LEU A 425 13.73 -10.56 23.09
N PRO A 426 14.60 -9.53 23.24
CA PRO A 426 14.20 -8.19 23.63
C PRO A 426 13.87 -7.30 22.42
N CYS A 427 13.09 -7.78 21.46
CA CYS A 427 12.66 -7.03 20.30
C CYS A 427 11.22 -7.36 19.92
N ALA A 428 10.63 -6.53 19.08
CA ALA A 428 9.35 -6.82 18.44
C ALA A 428 9.49 -7.99 17.48
N ARG A 429 8.52 -8.92 17.46
CA ARG A 429 8.58 -10.15 16.65
C ARG A 429 7.20 -10.62 16.24
N GLY A 430 7.15 -11.31 15.09
CA GLY A 430 6.01 -12.03 14.60
C GLY A 430 6.40 -13.46 14.20
N LEU A 431 5.45 -14.40 14.28
CA LEU A 431 5.64 -15.75 13.77
C LEU A 431 4.54 -16.02 12.76
N TRP A 432 4.86 -16.65 11.64
CA TRP A 432 3.85 -16.99 10.65
C TRP A 432 4.14 -18.28 9.92
N LYS A 433 3.06 -18.94 9.53
CA LYS A 433 3.07 -20.06 8.60
C LYS A 433 2.84 -19.52 7.20
N PRO A 434 3.85 -19.59 6.31
CA PRO A 434 3.68 -19.13 4.94
C PRO A 434 2.82 -20.11 4.14
N GLN A 435 2.03 -19.59 3.20
CA GLN A 435 1.26 -20.41 2.27
C GLN A 435 2.12 -20.74 1.03
N PRO A 436 1.95 -21.92 0.42
CA PRO A 436 1.12 -23.05 0.86
C PRO A 436 1.74 -23.84 2.02
N ASP A 437 3.06 -23.79 2.15
CA ASP A 437 3.91 -24.39 3.18
C ASP A 437 5.28 -23.70 3.18
N LEU A 438 6.06 -23.90 4.25
CA LEU A 438 7.37 -23.26 4.42
C LEU A 438 8.34 -23.59 3.27
N LYS A 439 8.37 -24.84 2.81
CA LYS A 439 9.32 -25.27 1.78
C LYS A 439 9.02 -24.61 0.43
N THR A 440 7.79 -24.71 -0.02
CA THR A 440 7.33 -24.15 -1.29
C THR A 440 7.46 -22.63 -1.29
N SER A 441 7.00 -22.00 -0.21
CA SER A 441 7.09 -20.54 -0.06
C SER A 441 8.53 -20.05 -0.09
N ALA A 442 9.41 -20.62 0.74
CA ALA A 442 10.81 -20.20 0.79
C ALA A 442 11.52 -20.42 -0.56
N GLU A 443 11.26 -21.54 -1.24
CA GLU A 443 11.84 -21.78 -2.58
C GLU A 443 11.37 -20.75 -3.59
N CYS A 444 10.08 -20.44 -3.66
CA CYS A 444 9.52 -19.43 -4.56
C CYS A 444 10.04 -18.02 -4.22
N TRP A 445 10.14 -17.68 -2.92
CA TRP A 445 10.67 -16.41 -2.45
C TRP A 445 12.11 -16.19 -2.91
N LEU A 446 12.96 -17.19 -2.71
CA LEU A 446 14.37 -17.16 -3.13
C LEU A 446 14.52 -17.08 -4.66
N ARG A 447 13.68 -17.78 -5.43
CA ARG A 447 13.70 -17.73 -6.90
C ARG A 447 13.26 -16.39 -7.45
N SER A 448 12.32 -15.71 -6.79
CA SER A 448 11.87 -14.38 -7.22
C SER A 448 12.90 -13.28 -6.97
N GLY A 449 13.90 -13.53 -6.13
CA GLY A 449 14.89 -12.54 -5.71
C GLY A 449 14.34 -11.56 -4.66
N ALA A 450 13.30 -11.95 -3.93
CA ALA A 450 12.74 -11.14 -2.87
C ALA A 450 13.69 -11.01 -1.67
N SER A 451 13.65 -9.84 -1.03
CA SER A 451 14.49 -9.46 0.11
C SER A 451 14.07 -10.17 1.40
N HIS A 452 14.98 -10.20 2.38
CA HIS A 452 14.61 -10.47 3.78
C HIS A 452 13.85 -9.31 4.41
N HIS A 453 14.00 -8.06 3.92
CA HIS A 453 13.15 -6.94 4.31
C HIS A 453 11.81 -7.01 3.56
N THR A 454 10.72 -6.97 4.32
CA THR A 454 9.36 -7.00 3.78
C THR A 454 8.51 -5.90 4.41
N CYS A 455 7.46 -5.51 3.71
CA CYS A 455 6.32 -4.84 4.32
C CYS A 455 5.29 -5.90 4.70
N MET A 456 5.08 -6.11 6.00
CA MET A 456 3.97 -6.90 6.50
C MET A 456 2.73 -6.02 6.59
N THR A 457 1.61 -6.45 6.00
CA THR A 457 0.30 -5.81 6.18
C THR A 457 -0.70 -6.76 6.79
N THR A 458 -1.40 -6.27 7.81
CA THR A 458 -2.48 -6.97 8.51
C THR A 458 -3.85 -6.31 8.29
N SER A 459 -3.85 -5.12 7.68
CA SER A 459 -5.06 -4.33 7.38
C SER A 459 -5.61 -4.56 5.99
N VAL A 460 -4.74 -4.68 4.99
CA VAL A 460 -5.13 -4.93 3.59
C VAL A 460 -4.61 -6.28 3.13
N GLY A 461 -5.44 -6.98 2.37
CA GLY A 461 -5.14 -8.30 1.84
C GLY A 461 -4.55 -8.28 0.43
N ARG A 462 -4.55 -9.46 -0.19
CA ARG A 462 -4.05 -9.77 -1.52
C ARG A 462 -4.56 -8.82 -2.59
N GLU A 463 -5.88 -8.64 -2.65
CA GLU A 463 -6.53 -7.91 -3.74
C GLU A 463 -6.07 -6.44 -3.82
N ALA A 464 -5.83 -5.80 -2.67
CA ALA A 464 -5.35 -4.43 -2.64
C ALA A 464 -3.95 -4.30 -3.26
N TRP A 465 -3.06 -5.24 -2.97
CA TRP A 465 -1.71 -5.27 -3.54
C TRP A 465 -1.71 -5.65 -5.03
N GLU A 466 -2.59 -6.57 -5.45
CA GLU A 466 -2.79 -6.90 -6.87
C GLU A 466 -3.29 -5.69 -7.66
N ASP A 467 -4.26 -4.96 -7.11
CA ASP A 467 -4.78 -3.74 -7.74
C ASP A 467 -3.72 -2.64 -7.76
N PHE A 468 -2.95 -2.46 -6.68
CA PHE A 468 -1.83 -1.52 -6.66
C PHE A 468 -0.77 -1.85 -7.73
N ALA A 469 -0.32 -3.09 -7.80
CA ALA A 469 0.68 -3.53 -8.79
C ALA A 469 0.18 -3.33 -10.23
N ARG A 470 -1.11 -3.62 -10.49
CA ARG A 470 -1.75 -3.40 -11.79
C ARG A 470 -1.80 -1.90 -12.13
N ILE A 471 -2.15 -1.05 -11.17
CA ILE A 471 -2.18 0.42 -11.35
C ILE A 471 -0.77 0.95 -11.64
N ALA A 472 0.21 0.52 -10.88
CA ALA A 472 1.61 0.92 -11.02
C ALA A 472 2.26 0.35 -12.30
N GLY A 473 1.67 -0.67 -12.92
CA GLY A 473 2.25 -1.37 -14.07
C GLY A 473 3.51 -2.16 -13.72
N VAL A 474 3.65 -2.61 -12.47
CA VAL A 474 4.79 -3.39 -12.00
C VAL A 474 4.50 -4.88 -11.97
N GLU A 475 5.54 -5.68 -12.15
CA GLU A 475 5.46 -7.13 -12.02
C GLU A 475 5.08 -7.51 -10.58
N LEU A 476 4.11 -8.42 -10.44
CA LEU A 476 3.75 -9.02 -9.15
C LEU A 476 3.83 -10.53 -9.22
N ALA A 477 4.71 -11.11 -8.41
CA ALA A 477 4.82 -12.55 -8.19
C ALA A 477 4.11 -12.91 -6.87
N THR A 478 3.01 -13.66 -6.95
CA THR A 478 2.19 -14.02 -5.80
C THR A 478 2.43 -15.45 -5.38
N ILE A 479 2.64 -15.66 -4.08
CA ILE A 479 2.77 -16.97 -3.43
C ILE A 479 1.56 -17.12 -2.50
N ASP A 480 0.75 -18.16 -2.71
CA ASP A 480 -0.49 -18.43 -1.99
C ASP A 480 -0.71 -19.94 -1.78
N ALA A 481 -1.87 -20.31 -1.25
CA ALA A 481 -2.25 -21.67 -0.97
C ALA A 481 -2.26 -22.61 -2.21
N ASN A 482 -2.32 -22.06 -3.42
CA ASN A 482 -2.34 -22.83 -4.67
C ASN A 482 -1.00 -22.85 -5.40
N THR A 483 0.01 -22.17 -4.89
CA THR A 483 1.30 -22.02 -5.55
C THR A 483 2.05 -23.35 -5.65
N LYS A 484 2.57 -23.63 -6.85
CA LYS A 484 3.47 -24.75 -7.12
C LYS A 484 4.79 -24.24 -7.68
N THR A 485 5.90 -24.67 -7.12
CA THR A 485 7.24 -24.16 -7.47
C THR A 485 7.51 -24.17 -8.96
N ALA A 486 7.21 -25.26 -9.69
CA ALA A 486 7.49 -25.36 -11.12
C ALA A 486 6.64 -24.41 -11.99
N GLU A 487 5.39 -24.15 -11.58
CA GLU A 487 4.52 -23.17 -12.25
C GLU A 487 5.02 -21.75 -11.99
N PHE A 488 5.35 -21.45 -10.74
CA PHE A 488 5.90 -20.17 -10.33
C PHE A 488 7.22 -19.83 -11.05
N GLU A 489 8.15 -20.81 -11.14
CA GLU A 489 9.42 -20.64 -11.86
C GLU A 489 9.18 -20.35 -13.34
N ARG A 490 8.30 -21.11 -14.00
CA ARG A 490 7.93 -20.87 -15.40
C ARG A 490 7.33 -19.47 -15.60
N ASP A 491 6.48 -19.01 -14.68
CA ASP A 491 5.85 -17.70 -14.77
C ASP A 491 6.88 -16.57 -14.61
N LEU A 492 7.90 -16.74 -13.75
CA LEU A 492 9.04 -15.83 -13.65
C LEU A 492 9.86 -15.79 -14.97
N GLU A 493 10.09 -16.95 -15.60
CA GLU A 493 10.79 -17.03 -16.90
C GLU A 493 10.01 -16.35 -18.01
N ILE A 494 8.67 -16.53 -18.07
CA ILE A 494 7.79 -15.88 -19.04
C ILE A 494 7.82 -14.36 -18.83
N SER A 495 7.73 -13.91 -17.60
CA SER A 495 7.81 -12.48 -17.25
C SER A 495 9.16 -11.88 -17.67
N GLU A 496 10.26 -12.59 -17.43
CA GLU A 496 11.60 -12.17 -17.87
C GLU A 496 11.67 -12.03 -19.41
N MET A 497 11.14 -13.00 -20.15
CA MET A 497 11.09 -12.92 -21.61
C MET A 497 10.24 -11.74 -22.10
N TYR A 498 9.08 -11.53 -21.49
CA TYR A 498 8.19 -10.41 -21.81
C TYR A 498 8.89 -9.06 -21.66
N HIS A 499 9.55 -8.85 -20.53
CA HIS A 499 10.24 -7.58 -20.26
C HIS A 499 11.45 -7.38 -21.18
N ARG A 500 12.22 -8.42 -21.48
CA ARG A 500 13.33 -8.34 -22.44
C ARG A 500 12.89 -7.99 -23.87
N LEU A 501 11.71 -8.44 -24.27
CA LEU A 501 11.17 -8.16 -25.60
C LEU A 501 10.62 -6.72 -25.69
N ASN A 502 10.04 -6.22 -24.61
CA ASN A 502 9.41 -4.89 -24.57
C ASN A 502 10.41 -3.76 -24.28
N ASN A 503 11.52 -4.03 -23.59
CA ASN A 503 12.57 -3.03 -23.32
C ASN A 503 13.53 -2.80 -24.51
N ARG A 504 13.19 -3.24 -25.71
CA ARG A 504 13.97 -3.02 -26.94
C ARG A 504 13.55 -1.76 -27.72
N HIS A 505 12.89 -0.80 -27.05
CA HIS A 505 12.50 0.48 -27.68
C HIS A 505 13.10 1.67 -26.96
#